data_d0208b980bee8a220839b8fd3c19c397
#
_entry.id   d0208b980bee8a220839b8fd3c19c397
#
_cell.length_a   1.000
_cell.length_b   1.000
_cell.length_c   1.000
_cell.angle_alpha   90.00
_cell.angle_beta   90.00
_cell.angle_gamma   90.00
#
_symmetry.space_group_name_H-M   'P 1'
#
loop_
_entity.id
_entity.type
_entity.pdbx_description
1 polymer ?
#
loop_
_entity_poly.entity_id
_entity_poly.type
_entity_poly.pdbx_seq_one_letter_code
_entity_poly.pdbx_strand_id
1 'polypeptide(L)'
;MAESAQKKDLTVVIPAYDERESLAELLRRLDAVIQPLGLSYEIIVIDDGSNDGSSELLRELRGTHPALRYVEFQRNFGKSAALAVGFARARGDVVITMDADLQDDPAEIPSLMAKLDEGFDLVSGWKKERKDPFIKNSTSKLFNLVTSMSAGLRLHDFNCGLKAYRREVTESLRVYGEMHRYLPLLAHVMGFRVTEIPVRHQPRQFGETKFGRSRFLNGMLDLFTVLFLTRQRSSPLHFFGRVGLAFGTLGSGICLYFFWVWIDAGALRLRPLLLLGIALILVALQFISLGLLAELFVASRDNQSHIQIRSEG
;
A
#
# COMPACT_ATOMS: atom_id res chain seq x y z
N MET A 1 -13.82 -18.28 26.38
CA MET A 1 -12.85 -17.74 27.32
C MET A 1 -11.85 -16.95 26.49
N ALA A 2 -11.86 -15.62 26.59
CA ALA A 2 -10.86 -14.78 25.93
C ALA A 2 -9.54 -14.98 26.69
N GLU A 3 -8.60 -15.69 26.08
CA GLU A 3 -7.22 -15.76 26.54
C GLU A 3 -6.69 -14.31 26.58
N SER A 4 -6.37 -13.84 27.76
CA SER A 4 -5.83 -12.48 27.94
C SER A 4 -4.65 -12.34 26.99
N ALA A 5 -4.80 -11.45 26.00
CA ALA A 5 -3.83 -11.30 24.91
C ALA A 5 -2.53 -10.75 25.49
N GLN A 6 -1.62 -11.64 25.90
CA GLN A 6 -0.33 -11.27 26.46
C GLN A 6 0.43 -10.46 25.40
N LYS A 7 0.81 -9.23 25.77
CA LYS A 7 1.63 -8.34 24.96
C LYS A 7 2.93 -9.03 24.58
N LYS A 8 3.41 -8.84 23.38
CA LYS A 8 4.65 -9.38 22.84
C LYS A 8 5.60 -8.25 22.47
N ASP A 9 6.90 -8.52 22.43
CA ASP A 9 7.88 -7.57 21.94
C ASP A 9 7.87 -7.50 20.41
N LEU A 10 7.68 -8.67 19.76
CA LEU A 10 7.77 -8.81 18.31
C LEU A 10 6.64 -9.68 17.74
N THR A 11 6.02 -9.22 16.65
CA THR A 11 5.16 -10.03 15.76
C THR A 11 5.74 -10.08 14.36
N VAL A 12 5.88 -11.27 13.79
CA VAL A 12 6.22 -11.44 12.37
C VAL A 12 4.95 -11.84 11.62
N VAL A 13 4.53 -11.04 10.64
CA VAL A 13 3.35 -11.28 9.80
C VAL A 13 3.79 -11.75 8.42
N ILE A 14 3.33 -12.95 8.04
CA ILE A 14 3.73 -13.63 6.80
C ILE A 14 2.49 -13.94 5.99
N PRO A 15 2.18 -13.18 4.92
CA PRO A 15 1.20 -13.59 3.93
C PRO A 15 1.75 -14.74 3.09
N ALA A 16 0.99 -15.82 2.96
CA ALA A 16 1.35 -17.02 2.20
C ALA A 16 0.23 -17.39 1.22
N TYR A 17 0.59 -17.84 0.02
CA TYR A 17 -0.33 -18.39 -0.97
C TYR A 17 0.39 -19.41 -1.86
N ASP A 18 0.09 -20.69 -1.72
CA ASP A 18 0.77 -21.84 -2.35
C ASP A 18 2.30 -21.78 -2.09
N GLU A 19 2.69 -21.83 -0.81
CA GLU A 19 4.09 -21.71 -0.37
C GLU A 19 4.47 -22.89 0.57
N ARG A 20 3.86 -24.06 0.39
CA ARG A 20 4.08 -25.26 1.22
C ARG A 20 5.55 -25.61 1.38
N GLU A 21 6.33 -25.53 0.29
CA GLU A 21 7.73 -25.96 0.27
C GLU A 21 8.67 -25.05 1.06
N SER A 22 8.29 -23.77 1.24
CA SER A 22 9.11 -22.74 1.89
C SER A 22 8.79 -22.54 3.36
N LEU A 23 7.54 -22.80 3.79
CA LEU A 23 7.04 -22.44 5.13
C LEU A 23 7.84 -23.06 6.27
N ALA A 24 8.14 -24.36 6.24
CA ALA A 24 8.87 -25.03 7.31
C ALA A 24 10.30 -24.47 7.49
N GLU A 25 11.00 -24.25 6.39
CA GLU A 25 12.34 -23.68 6.40
C GLU A 25 12.33 -22.21 6.85
N LEU A 26 11.33 -21.43 6.43
CA LEU A 26 11.17 -20.04 6.87
C LEU A 26 10.97 -19.95 8.38
N LEU A 27 10.09 -20.75 8.96
CA LEU A 27 9.86 -20.79 10.40
C LEU A 27 11.13 -21.17 11.16
N ARG A 28 11.85 -22.18 10.69
CA ARG A 28 13.12 -22.59 11.27
C ARG A 28 14.15 -21.46 11.27
N ARG A 29 14.27 -20.72 10.15
CA ARG A 29 15.19 -19.56 10.06
C ARG A 29 14.77 -18.41 10.96
N LEU A 30 13.48 -18.14 11.06
CA LEU A 30 12.96 -17.11 11.96
C LEU A 30 13.25 -17.44 13.43
N ASP A 31 12.98 -18.65 13.86
CA ASP A 31 13.27 -19.08 15.22
C ASP A 31 14.78 -18.99 15.53
N ALA A 32 15.64 -19.41 14.60
CA ALA A 32 17.09 -19.32 14.75
C ALA A 32 17.61 -17.88 14.91
N VAL A 33 16.93 -16.89 14.33
CA VAL A 33 17.30 -15.47 14.42
C VAL A 33 16.68 -14.81 15.66
N ILE A 34 15.41 -15.08 15.94
CA ILE A 34 14.66 -14.33 16.97
C ILE A 34 14.91 -14.88 18.38
N GLN A 35 15.02 -16.20 18.55
CA GLN A 35 15.26 -16.82 19.87
C GLN A 35 16.50 -16.26 20.58
N PRO A 36 17.67 -16.09 19.91
CA PRO A 36 18.87 -15.54 20.55
C PRO A 36 18.72 -14.08 21.02
N LEU A 37 17.72 -13.34 20.49
CA LEU A 37 17.45 -11.96 20.91
C LEU A 37 16.78 -11.88 22.29
N GLY A 38 16.30 -13.00 22.84
CA GLY A 38 15.62 -13.05 24.14
C GLY A 38 14.26 -12.34 24.19
N LEU A 39 13.67 -12.05 23.03
CA LEU A 39 12.40 -11.34 22.90
C LEU A 39 11.21 -12.29 23.03
N SER A 40 10.12 -11.82 23.63
CA SER A 40 8.83 -12.50 23.52
C SER A 40 8.22 -12.24 22.15
N TYR A 41 8.02 -13.28 21.35
CA TYR A 41 7.56 -13.11 19.96
C TYR A 41 6.41 -14.05 19.58
N GLU A 42 5.76 -13.70 18.47
CA GLU A 42 4.81 -14.54 17.76
C GLU A 42 5.06 -14.42 16.25
N ILE A 43 4.75 -15.49 15.53
CA ILE A 43 4.74 -15.53 14.06
C ILE A 43 3.31 -15.78 13.63
N ILE A 44 2.74 -14.89 12.81
CA ILE A 44 1.38 -15.03 12.29
C ILE A 44 1.48 -15.26 10.79
N VAL A 45 1.19 -16.50 10.37
CA VAL A 45 1.07 -16.84 8.96
C VAL A 45 -0.39 -16.69 8.54
N ILE A 46 -0.62 -15.92 7.47
CA ILE A 46 -1.95 -15.76 6.87
C ILE A 46 -1.94 -16.53 5.55
N ASP A 47 -2.59 -17.67 5.55
CA ASP A 47 -2.80 -18.49 4.35
C ASP A 47 -3.96 -17.90 3.54
N ASP A 48 -3.63 -17.34 2.39
CA ASP A 48 -4.57 -16.65 1.51
C ASP A 48 -5.32 -17.64 0.58
N GLY A 49 -5.81 -18.73 1.16
CA GLY A 49 -6.61 -19.73 0.47
C GLY A 49 -5.79 -20.63 -0.47
N SER A 50 -4.69 -21.16 0.02
CA SER A 50 -3.82 -22.09 -0.72
C SER A 50 -4.50 -23.41 -1.07
N ASN A 51 -4.04 -24.01 -2.18
CA ASN A 51 -4.54 -25.33 -2.65
C ASN A 51 -3.43 -26.38 -2.75
N ASP A 52 -2.22 -26.08 -2.29
CA ASP A 52 -1.03 -26.94 -2.38
C ASP A 52 -0.75 -27.78 -1.12
N GLY A 53 -1.64 -27.69 -0.10
CA GLY A 53 -1.44 -28.34 1.20
C GLY A 53 -0.68 -27.46 2.22
N SER A 54 -0.55 -26.15 1.98
CA SER A 54 0.04 -25.20 2.93
C SER A 54 -0.75 -25.15 4.24
N SER A 55 -2.09 -25.16 4.18
CA SER A 55 -2.96 -25.12 5.36
C SER A 55 -2.75 -26.35 6.27
N GLU A 56 -2.66 -27.54 5.69
CA GLU A 56 -2.39 -28.78 6.42
C GLU A 56 -1.03 -28.72 7.12
N LEU A 57 0.00 -28.27 6.40
CA LEU A 57 1.34 -28.11 6.94
C LEU A 57 1.36 -27.12 8.12
N LEU A 58 0.64 -26.00 8.03
CA LEU A 58 0.56 -25.01 9.11
C LEU A 58 -0.07 -25.59 10.39
N ARG A 59 -1.09 -26.47 10.25
CA ARG A 59 -1.71 -27.17 11.38
C ARG A 59 -0.70 -28.11 12.06
N GLU A 60 0.11 -28.83 11.29
CA GLU A 60 1.17 -29.70 11.80
C GLU A 60 2.27 -28.89 12.51
N LEU A 61 2.78 -27.84 11.84
CA LEU A 61 3.84 -27.00 12.37
C LEU A 61 3.42 -26.25 13.66
N ARG A 62 2.14 -25.92 13.83
CA ARG A 62 1.62 -25.32 15.06
C ARG A 62 1.88 -26.20 16.30
N GLY A 63 1.90 -27.53 16.14
CA GLY A 63 2.21 -28.47 17.21
C GLY A 63 3.66 -28.43 17.68
N THR A 64 4.59 -28.07 16.81
CA THR A 64 6.04 -28.03 17.06
C THR A 64 6.61 -26.62 17.28
N HIS A 65 5.89 -25.58 16.85
CA HIS A 65 6.30 -24.17 16.95
C HIS A 65 5.30 -23.38 17.81
N PRO A 66 5.51 -23.27 19.14
CA PRO A 66 4.58 -22.60 20.06
C PRO A 66 4.33 -21.11 19.72
N ALA A 67 5.31 -20.44 19.10
CA ALA A 67 5.20 -19.05 18.67
C ALA A 67 4.35 -18.90 17.39
N LEU A 68 4.08 -19.98 16.65
CA LEU A 68 3.31 -19.94 15.41
C LEU A 68 1.82 -19.80 15.70
N ARG A 69 1.21 -18.85 15.05
CA ARG A 69 -0.24 -18.70 14.87
C ARG A 69 -0.53 -18.65 13.37
N TYR A 70 -1.66 -19.12 12.93
CA TYR A 70 -2.06 -19.04 11.54
C TYR A 70 -3.53 -18.65 11.41
N VAL A 71 -3.86 -18.09 10.26
CA VAL A 71 -5.23 -17.78 9.83
C VAL A 71 -5.37 -18.28 8.40
N GLU A 72 -6.40 -19.03 8.12
CA GLU A 72 -6.71 -19.58 6.80
C GLU A 72 -7.88 -18.81 6.19
N PHE A 73 -7.74 -18.36 4.96
CA PHE A 73 -8.82 -17.77 4.20
C PHE A 73 -9.56 -18.84 3.38
N GLN A 74 -10.86 -18.68 3.19
CA GLN A 74 -11.66 -19.61 2.38
C GLN A 74 -11.30 -19.57 0.88
N ARG A 75 -10.70 -18.49 0.41
CA ARG A 75 -10.21 -18.29 -0.96
C ARG A 75 -9.16 -17.20 -0.98
N ASN A 76 -8.51 -17.05 -2.12
CA ASN A 76 -7.57 -15.95 -2.31
C ASN A 76 -8.28 -14.58 -2.31
N PHE A 77 -7.90 -13.71 -1.39
CA PHE A 77 -8.31 -12.31 -1.24
C PHE A 77 -7.19 -11.31 -1.54
N GLY A 78 -5.97 -11.81 -1.74
CA GLY A 78 -4.79 -11.03 -2.06
C GLY A 78 -3.96 -10.57 -0.85
N LYS A 79 -2.70 -10.27 -1.11
CA LYS A 79 -1.68 -9.93 -0.12
C LYS A 79 -2.09 -8.78 0.82
N SER A 80 -2.80 -7.77 0.31
CA SER A 80 -3.27 -6.65 1.12
C SER A 80 -4.27 -7.09 2.19
N ALA A 81 -5.20 -7.99 1.86
CA ALA A 81 -6.16 -8.55 2.82
C ALA A 81 -5.43 -9.38 3.88
N ALA A 82 -4.46 -10.21 3.47
CA ALA A 82 -3.65 -11.00 4.39
C ALA A 82 -2.88 -10.12 5.37
N LEU A 83 -2.23 -9.04 4.89
CA LEU A 83 -1.54 -8.08 5.75
C LEU A 83 -2.50 -7.34 6.69
N ALA A 84 -3.67 -6.90 6.22
CA ALA A 84 -4.66 -6.23 7.07
C ALA A 84 -5.13 -7.13 8.22
N VAL A 85 -5.39 -8.41 7.93
CA VAL A 85 -5.77 -9.41 8.94
C VAL A 85 -4.61 -9.71 9.90
N GLY A 86 -3.38 -9.78 9.39
CA GLY A 86 -2.17 -9.96 10.20
C GLY A 86 -1.95 -8.78 11.15
N PHE A 87 -2.02 -7.55 10.67
CA PHE A 87 -1.88 -6.33 11.48
C PHE A 87 -2.93 -6.24 12.60
N ALA A 88 -4.19 -6.53 12.28
CA ALA A 88 -5.27 -6.53 13.27
C ALA A 88 -5.11 -7.59 14.38
N ARG A 89 -4.29 -8.62 14.16
CA ARG A 89 -4.03 -9.71 15.11
C ARG A 89 -2.67 -9.65 15.78
N ALA A 90 -1.79 -8.78 15.31
CA ALA A 90 -0.47 -8.57 15.88
C ALA A 90 -0.54 -8.06 17.32
N ARG A 91 0.29 -8.62 18.20
CA ARG A 91 0.37 -8.28 19.63
C ARG A 91 1.71 -7.67 20.01
N GLY A 92 2.67 -7.65 19.08
CA GLY A 92 4.01 -7.14 19.27
C GLY A 92 4.06 -5.62 19.28
N ASP A 93 4.96 -5.03 20.05
CA ASP A 93 5.27 -3.59 19.99
C ASP A 93 5.97 -3.25 18.68
N VAL A 94 6.72 -4.20 18.14
CA VAL A 94 7.27 -4.17 16.78
C VAL A 94 6.56 -5.21 15.94
N VAL A 95 6.15 -4.83 14.73
CA VAL A 95 5.57 -5.72 13.74
C VAL A 95 6.50 -5.78 12.54
N ILE A 96 6.83 -6.99 12.09
CA ILE A 96 7.62 -7.20 10.88
C ILE A 96 6.78 -7.91 9.84
N THR A 97 6.80 -7.43 8.62
CA THR A 97 6.24 -8.17 7.47
C THR A 97 7.36 -8.84 6.70
N MET A 98 7.11 -10.04 6.19
CA MET A 98 8.05 -10.81 5.38
C MET A 98 7.29 -11.70 4.40
N ASP A 99 7.82 -11.89 3.18
CA ASP A 99 7.24 -12.80 2.20
C ASP A 99 7.61 -14.27 2.53
N ALA A 100 6.72 -15.20 2.18
CA ALA A 100 6.90 -16.62 2.50
C ALA A 100 7.91 -17.34 1.58
N ASP A 101 8.36 -16.76 0.48
CA ASP A 101 9.10 -17.37 -0.62
C ASP A 101 10.62 -17.51 -0.41
N LEU A 102 11.10 -17.30 0.82
CA LEU A 102 12.51 -17.36 1.23
C LEU A 102 13.45 -16.37 0.50
N GLN A 103 12.92 -15.37 -0.20
CA GLN A 103 13.74 -14.35 -0.85
C GLN A 103 14.26 -13.29 0.13
N ASP A 104 13.49 -13.00 1.17
CA ASP A 104 13.89 -12.09 2.25
C ASP A 104 14.65 -12.87 3.33
N ASP A 105 15.75 -12.30 3.84
CA ASP A 105 16.60 -12.96 4.84
C ASP A 105 16.16 -12.55 6.26
N PRO A 106 15.70 -13.50 7.12
CA PRO A 106 15.38 -13.20 8.52
C PRO A 106 16.52 -12.59 9.32
N ALA A 107 17.77 -12.81 8.93
CA ALA A 107 18.95 -12.24 9.59
C ALA A 107 18.98 -10.70 9.56
N GLU A 108 18.16 -10.04 8.71
CA GLU A 108 18.04 -8.59 8.64
C GLU A 108 17.09 -8.02 9.73
N ILE A 109 16.32 -8.87 10.44
CA ILE A 109 15.37 -8.44 11.49
C ILE A 109 16.04 -7.58 12.56
N PRO A 110 17.17 -7.96 13.15
CA PRO A 110 17.84 -7.13 14.18
C PRO A 110 18.23 -5.74 13.66
N SER A 111 18.70 -5.65 12.42
CA SER A 111 19.08 -4.37 11.79
C SER A 111 17.88 -3.45 11.57
N LEU A 112 16.73 -4.01 11.17
CA LEU A 112 15.48 -3.27 11.01
C LEU A 112 14.97 -2.76 12.37
N MET A 113 15.04 -3.58 13.42
CA MET A 113 14.63 -3.21 14.78
C MET A 113 15.55 -2.10 15.33
N ALA A 114 16.86 -2.26 15.20
CA ALA A 114 17.82 -1.23 15.61
C ALA A 114 17.55 0.11 14.93
N LYS A 115 17.15 0.09 13.65
CA LYS A 115 16.79 1.31 12.91
C LYS A 115 15.49 1.94 13.41
N LEU A 116 14.49 1.15 13.84
CA LEU A 116 13.32 1.69 14.54
C LEU A 116 13.72 2.39 15.86
N ASP A 117 14.71 1.86 16.58
CA ASP A 117 15.15 2.42 17.87
C ASP A 117 15.89 3.75 17.71
N GLU A 118 16.40 4.09 16.51
CA GLU A 118 16.87 5.44 16.19
C GLU A 118 15.73 6.48 16.11
N GLY A 119 14.48 6.02 16.30
CA GLY A 119 13.29 6.88 16.36
C GLY A 119 12.50 6.93 15.07
N PHE A 120 12.66 5.99 14.17
CA PHE A 120 11.77 5.80 13.02
C PHE A 120 10.55 4.96 13.43
N ASP A 121 9.44 5.15 12.70
CA ASP A 121 8.17 4.47 12.97
C ASP A 121 7.94 3.32 11.96
N LEU A 122 8.53 3.44 10.77
CA LEU A 122 8.54 2.41 9.73
C LEU A 122 9.92 2.36 9.05
N VAL A 123 10.47 1.15 8.94
CA VAL A 123 11.72 0.87 8.22
C VAL A 123 11.44 -0.13 7.12
N SER A 124 11.68 0.26 5.87
CA SER A 124 11.55 -0.63 4.70
C SER A 124 12.89 -1.25 4.34
N GLY A 125 12.89 -2.51 3.92
CA GLY A 125 14.08 -3.07 3.28
C GLY A 125 14.28 -2.46 1.88
N TRP A 126 15.55 -2.27 1.48
CA TRP A 126 15.94 -1.90 0.14
C TRP A 126 16.80 -3.00 -0.48
N LYS A 127 16.26 -3.68 -1.50
CA LYS A 127 16.97 -4.73 -2.26
C LYS A 127 17.98 -4.10 -3.21
N LYS A 128 19.17 -3.74 -2.69
CA LYS A 128 20.21 -3.01 -3.45
C LYS A 128 20.75 -3.81 -4.62
N GLU A 129 20.95 -5.11 -4.44
CA GLU A 129 21.51 -6.02 -5.46
C GLU A 129 20.39 -6.90 -6.05
N ARG A 130 19.51 -6.31 -6.86
CA ARG A 130 18.50 -7.09 -7.59
C ARG A 130 19.15 -7.81 -8.78
N LYS A 131 19.09 -9.14 -8.78
CA LYS A 131 19.46 -10.00 -9.94
C LYS A 131 18.26 -10.22 -10.89
N ASP A 132 17.34 -9.27 -10.98
CA ASP A 132 16.14 -9.34 -11.82
C ASP A 132 16.40 -8.88 -13.27
N PRO A 133 15.63 -9.36 -14.29
CA PRO A 133 15.78 -8.93 -15.69
C PRO A 133 15.62 -7.42 -15.88
N PHE A 134 16.37 -6.85 -16.81
CA PHE A 134 16.52 -5.40 -17.08
C PHE A 134 15.19 -4.63 -17.26
N ILE A 135 14.18 -5.25 -17.87
CA ILE A 135 12.86 -4.63 -18.11
C ILE A 135 12.09 -4.39 -16.79
N LYS A 136 12.17 -5.31 -15.82
CA LYS A 136 11.56 -5.19 -14.50
C LYS A 136 12.17 -4.03 -13.69
N ASN A 137 13.46 -3.81 -13.83
CA ASN A 137 14.18 -2.75 -13.12
C ASN A 137 13.79 -1.34 -13.59
N SER A 138 13.54 -1.14 -14.89
CA SER A 138 13.25 0.18 -15.46
C SER A 138 11.84 0.66 -15.08
N THR A 139 10.85 -0.22 -15.14
CA THR A 139 9.46 0.10 -14.73
C THR A 139 9.34 0.36 -13.23
N SER A 140 10.07 -0.41 -12.41
CA SER A 140 10.13 -0.20 -10.95
C SER A 140 10.80 1.13 -10.59
N LYS A 141 11.89 1.51 -11.28
CA LYS A 141 12.56 2.80 -11.06
C LYS A 141 11.66 3.99 -11.40
N LEU A 142 10.97 3.95 -12.53
CA LEU A 142 10.01 5.00 -12.91
C LEU A 142 8.89 5.13 -11.89
N PHE A 143 8.33 4.00 -11.46
CA PHE A 143 7.30 3.93 -10.43
C PHE A 143 7.79 4.56 -9.10
N ASN A 144 8.96 4.14 -8.61
CA ASN A 144 9.55 4.67 -7.38
C ASN A 144 9.84 6.18 -7.50
N LEU A 145 10.32 6.64 -8.66
CA LEU A 145 10.58 8.05 -8.91
C LEU A 145 9.29 8.88 -8.84
N VAL A 146 8.24 8.46 -9.54
CA VAL A 146 6.95 9.17 -9.55
C VAL A 146 6.33 9.17 -8.16
N THR A 147 6.37 8.05 -7.44
CA THR A 147 5.87 7.95 -6.07
C THR A 147 6.65 8.86 -5.12
N SER A 148 7.98 8.84 -5.18
CA SER A 148 8.87 9.70 -4.37
C SER A 148 8.61 11.18 -4.60
N MET A 149 8.54 11.61 -5.87
CA MET A 149 8.30 13.01 -6.22
C MET A 149 6.92 13.50 -5.77
N SER A 150 5.92 12.65 -5.86
CA SER A 150 4.54 13.02 -5.53
C SER A 150 4.28 13.06 -4.03
N ALA A 151 5.02 12.29 -3.24
CA ALA A 151 4.82 12.13 -1.81
C ALA A 151 5.82 12.89 -0.93
N GLY A 152 6.90 13.41 -1.50
CA GLY A 152 7.99 14.02 -0.72
C GLY A 152 8.82 13.00 0.09
N LEU A 153 8.60 11.70 -0.12
CA LEU A 153 9.31 10.61 0.54
C LEU A 153 10.31 9.97 -0.43
N ARG A 154 11.59 10.00 -0.11
CA ARG A 154 12.64 9.39 -0.95
C ARG A 154 12.94 7.99 -0.44
N LEU A 155 12.47 6.96 -1.15
CA LEU A 155 12.83 5.57 -0.96
C LEU A 155 13.24 4.94 -2.29
N HIS A 156 14.21 4.05 -2.24
CA HIS A 156 14.68 3.30 -3.41
C HIS A 156 13.75 2.12 -3.73
N ASP A 157 13.08 1.54 -2.71
CA ASP A 157 12.22 0.37 -2.89
C ASP A 157 10.95 0.42 -2.04
N PHE A 158 9.84 0.87 -2.63
CA PHE A 158 8.53 0.84 -1.95
C PHE A 158 7.94 -0.56 -1.82
N ASN A 159 8.35 -1.50 -2.70
CA ASN A 159 7.71 -2.81 -2.83
C ASN A 159 8.45 -3.97 -2.14
N CYS A 160 9.46 -3.70 -1.32
CA CYS A 160 10.09 -4.74 -0.51
C CYS A 160 9.06 -5.37 0.45
N GLY A 161 9.03 -6.71 0.56
CA GLY A 161 8.17 -7.43 1.50
C GLY A 161 8.62 -7.26 2.95
N LEU A 162 9.93 -7.22 3.14
CA LEU A 162 10.56 -7.10 4.45
C LEU A 162 10.49 -5.65 4.96
N LYS A 163 9.69 -5.41 5.98
CA LYS A 163 9.52 -4.12 6.63
C LYS A 163 9.30 -4.30 8.12
N ALA A 164 9.79 -3.33 8.91
CA ALA A 164 9.51 -3.24 10.33
C ALA A 164 8.67 -2.00 10.65
N TYR A 165 7.74 -2.14 11.58
CA TYR A 165 6.78 -1.11 11.95
C TYR A 165 6.71 -1.01 13.47
N ARG A 166 6.57 0.19 14.03
CA ARG A 166 5.99 0.36 15.36
C ARG A 166 4.50 -0.05 15.30
N ARG A 167 3.99 -0.62 16.35
CA ARG A 167 2.60 -1.11 16.45
C ARG A 167 1.58 -0.05 16.04
N GLU A 168 1.76 1.19 16.48
CA GLU A 168 0.90 2.33 16.19
C GLU A 168 0.71 2.56 14.67
N VAL A 169 1.76 2.30 13.90
CA VAL A 169 1.71 2.40 12.42
C VAL A 169 0.75 1.35 11.87
N THR A 170 0.88 0.08 12.29
CA THR A 170 0.04 -1.01 11.79
C THR A 170 -1.42 -0.88 12.20
N GLU A 171 -1.69 -0.36 13.39
CA GLU A 171 -3.05 -0.06 13.87
C GLU A 171 -3.71 1.09 13.08
N SER A 172 -2.90 2.05 12.60
CA SER A 172 -3.37 3.21 11.84
C SER A 172 -3.57 2.92 10.35
N LEU A 173 -2.81 1.96 9.79
CA LEU A 173 -2.84 1.64 8.37
C LEU A 173 -4.12 0.90 7.97
N ARG A 174 -4.82 1.42 6.96
CA ARG A 174 -5.92 0.72 6.28
C ARG A 174 -5.43 0.15 4.96
N VAL A 175 -5.25 -1.17 4.92
CA VAL A 175 -4.67 -1.88 3.79
C VAL A 175 -5.77 -2.62 3.03
N TYR A 176 -5.99 -2.27 1.76
CA TYR A 176 -6.97 -2.93 0.86
C TYR A 176 -6.50 -2.84 -0.60
N GLY A 177 -7.13 -3.57 -1.52
CA GLY A 177 -6.74 -3.60 -2.93
C GLY A 177 -5.26 -4.00 -3.10
N GLU A 178 -4.49 -3.22 -3.85
CA GLU A 178 -3.05 -3.43 -4.03
C GLU A 178 -2.18 -2.50 -3.14
N MET A 179 -2.76 -1.94 -2.06
CA MET A 179 -2.08 -0.93 -1.22
C MET A 179 -0.90 -1.48 -0.42
N HIS A 180 -0.70 -2.80 -0.36
CA HIS A 180 0.49 -3.40 0.28
C HIS A 180 1.82 -2.87 -0.28
N ARG A 181 1.84 -2.34 -1.50
CA ARG A 181 3.01 -1.74 -2.14
C ARG A 181 3.31 -0.33 -1.64
N TYR A 182 2.31 0.34 -1.09
CA TYR A 182 2.37 1.75 -0.72
C TYR A 182 2.38 1.98 0.79
N LEU A 183 2.58 0.92 1.59
CA LEU A 183 2.57 1.03 3.06
C LEU A 183 3.53 2.12 3.59
N PRO A 184 4.78 2.26 3.07
CA PRO A 184 5.67 3.33 3.50
C PRO A 184 5.12 4.72 3.16
N LEU A 185 4.48 4.87 1.98
CA LEU A 185 3.87 6.11 1.57
C LEU A 185 2.66 6.46 2.44
N LEU A 186 1.78 5.49 2.69
CA LEU A 186 0.60 5.69 3.55
C LEU A 186 1.00 6.11 4.97
N ALA A 187 2.00 5.45 5.54
CA ALA A 187 2.54 5.81 6.85
C ALA A 187 3.14 7.23 6.86
N HIS A 188 3.92 7.60 5.84
CA HIS A 188 4.50 8.93 5.71
C HIS A 188 3.43 10.05 5.64
N VAL A 189 2.38 9.85 4.85
CA VAL A 189 1.26 10.80 4.74
C VAL A 189 0.49 10.95 6.05
N MET A 190 0.48 9.90 6.89
CA MET A 190 -0.10 9.95 8.23
C MET A 190 0.81 10.66 9.26
N GLY A 191 2.01 11.09 8.86
CA GLY A 191 2.97 11.81 9.70
C GLY A 191 4.01 10.93 10.40
N PHE A 192 4.04 9.62 10.13
CA PHE A 192 5.04 8.71 10.67
C PHE A 192 6.41 8.92 9.99
N ARG A 193 7.48 8.71 10.75
CA ARG A 193 8.86 8.80 10.25
C ARG A 193 9.24 7.51 9.56
N VAL A 194 9.45 7.58 8.25
CA VAL A 194 9.73 6.44 7.38
C VAL A 194 11.16 6.51 6.87
N THR A 195 11.85 5.38 6.86
CA THR A 195 13.19 5.22 6.29
C THR A 195 13.35 3.85 5.63
N GLU A 196 14.50 3.61 5.03
CA GLU A 196 14.88 2.31 4.48
C GLU A 196 16.31 1.94 4.86
N ILE A 197 16.60 0.64 4.87
CA ILE A 197 17.95 0.10 4.98
C ILE A 197 18.22 -0.91 3.86
N PRO A 198 19.46 -1.03 3.37
CA PRO A 198 19.81 -2.09 2.44
C PRO A 198 19.67 -3.45 3.12
N VAL A 199 18.99 -4.39 2.43
CA VAL A 199 18.80 -5.77 2.90
C VAL A 199 19.26 -6.76 1.86
N ARG A 200 19.70 -7.95 2.30
CA ARG A 200 20.07 -9.05 1.43
C ARG A 200 18.84 -9.62 0.76
N HIS A 201 18.95 -9.95 -0.50
CA HIS A 201 17.91 -10.59 -1.28
C HIS A 201 18.43 -11.87 -1.90
N GLN A 202 17.79 -12.99 -1.58
CA GLN A 202 18.16 -14.30 -2.13
C GLN A 202 17.34 -14.60 -3.39
N PRO A 203 17.90 -15.37 -4.35
CA PRO A 203 17.12 -15.89 -5.46
C PRO A 203 15.98 -16.76 -4.94
N ARG A 204 14.83 -16.75 -5.60
CA ARG A 204 13.71 -17.62 -5.27
C ARG A 204 14.15 -19.08 -5.35
N GLN A 205 13.90 -19.84 -4.29
CA GLN A 205 14.29 -21.25 -4.19
C GLN A 205 13.18 -22.19 -4.65
N PHE A 206 11.90 -21.81 -4.46
CA PHE A 206 10.73 -22.62 -4.77
C PHE A 206 9.66 -21.80 -5.49
N GLY A 207 8.77 -22.47 -6.24
CA GLY A 207 7.60 -21.89 -6.88
C GLY A 207 7.88 -21.09 -8.16
N GLU A 208 6.81 -20.78 -8.92
CA GLU A 208 6.86 -20.02 -10.16
C GLU A 208 6.46 -18.55 -9.95
N THR A 209 6.97 -17.68 -10.83
CA THR A 209 6.65 -16.25 -10.79
C THR A 209 5.25 -16.01 -11.35
N LYS A 210 4.26 -15.74 -10.51
CA LYS A 210 2.86 -15.47 -10.88
C LYS A 210 2.64 -14.05 -11.45
N PHE A 211 3.53 -13.57 -12.37
CA PHE A 211 3.50 -12.19 -12.88
C PHE A 211 2.80 -12.07 -14.24
N GLY A 212 1.64 -11.39 -14.31
CA GLY A 212 0.91 -11.05 -15.53
C GLY A 212 1.11 -9.60 -16.02
N ARG A 213 0.87 -9.34 -17.35
CA ARG A 213 0.98 -8.01 -17.99
C ARG A 213 -0.03 -6.97 -17.47
N SER A 214 -1.19 -7.41 -16.97
CA SER A 214 -2.24 -6.57 -16.38
C SER A 214 -1.76 -5.78 -15.15
N ARG A 215 -0.71 -6.25 -14.50
CA ARG A 215 -0.18 -5.68 -13.25
C ARG A 215 0.44 -4.28 -13.40
N PHE A 216 0.92 -3.94 -14.61
CA PHE A 216 1.44 -2.59 -14.88
C PHE A 216 0.33 -1.55 -14.89
N LEU A 217 -0.76 -1.82 -15.60
CA LEU A 217 -1.94 -0.93 -15.64
C LEU A 217 -2.58 -0.81 -14.25
N ASN A 218 -2.75 -1.93 -13.55
CA ASN A 218 -3.28 -1.93 -12.19
C ASN A 218 -2.38 -1.11 -11.25
N GLY A 219 -1.05 -1.32 -11.30
CA GLY A 219 -0.12 -0.53 -10.49
C GLY A 219 -0.16 0.97 -10.77
N MET A 220 -0.38 1.38 -12.02
CA MET A 220 -0.53 2.79 -12.38
C MET A 220 -1.85 3.37 -11.85
N LEU A 221 -2.96 2.63 -11.96
CA LEU A 221 -4.25 3.03 -11.40
C LEU A 221 -4.21 3.09 -9.87
N ASP A 222 -3.52 2.14 -9.24
CA ASP A 222 -3.31 2.13 -7.79
C ASP A 222 -2.48 3.32 -7.33
N LEU A 223 -1.44 3.69 -8.09
CA LEU A 223 -0.66 4.89 -7.82
C LEU A 223 -1.54 6.15 -7.88
N PHE A 224 -2.36 6.28 -8.90
CA PHE A 224 -3.33 7.38 -8.99
C PHE A 224 -4.28 7.38 -7.78
N THR A 225 -4.80 6.22 -7.40
CA THR A 225 -5.69 6.07 -6.26
C THR A 225 -5.00 6.50 -4.96
N VAL A 226 -3.78 6.02 -4.72
CA VAL A 226 -3.01 6.38 -3.51
C VAL A 226 -2.67 7.86 -3.50
N LEU A 227 -2.18 8.43 -4.61
CA LEU A 227 -1.87 9.86 -4.71
C LEU A 227 -3.12 10.72 -4.52
N PHE A 228 -4.25 10.30 -5.08
CA PHE A 228 -5.52 10.99 -4.90
C PHE A 228 -5.98 10.93 -3.44
N LEU A 229 -5.99 9.74 -2.83
CA LEU A 229 -6.42 9.56 -1.44
C LEU A 229 -5.49 10.24 -0.44
N THR A 230 -4.19 10.34 -0.74
CA THR A 230 -3.22 10.95 0.17
C THR A 230 -3.17 12.48 0.03
N ARG A 231 -3.25 13.00 -1.19
CA ARG A 231 -3.09 14.44 -1.47
C ARG A 231 -4.40 15.23 -1.41
N GLN A 232 -5.54 14.56 -1.68
CA GLN A 232 -6.85 15.20 -1.75
C GLN A 232 -7.82 14.70 -0.65
N ARG A 233 -7.29 14.09 0.40
CA ARG A 233 -8.09 13.48 1.46
C ARG A 233 -9.02 14.47 2.18
N SER A 234 -8.59 15.73 2.32
CA SER A 234 -9.33 16.77 3.04
C SER A 234 -10.20 17.66 2.14
N SER A 235 -9.95 17.71 0.83
CA SER A 235 -10.61 18.69 -0.05
C SER A 235 -10.67 18.19 -1.51
N PRO A 236 -11.41 17.12 -1.82
CA PRO A 236 -11.56 16.61 -3.19
C PRO A 236 -12.12 17.65 -4.15
N LEU A 237 -13.01 18.52 -3.66
CA LEU A 237 -13.62 19.60 -4.44
C LEU A 237 -12.56 20.54 -5.05
N HIS A 238 -11.47 20.81 -4.34
CA HIS A 238 -10.40 21.68 -4.87
C HIS A 238 -9.72 21.08 -6.10
N PHE A 239 -9.57 19.76 -6.17
CA PHE A 239 -9.00 19.09 -7.34
C PHE A 239 -9.99 19.06 -8.51
N PHE A 240 -11.15 18.50 -8.30
CA PHE A 240 -12.18 18.36 -9.33
C PHE A 240 -12.68 19.74 -9.77
N GLY A 241 -12.83 20.68 -8.84
CA GLY A 241 -13.25 22.06 -9.13
C GLY A 241 -12.26 22.81 -10.02
N ARG A 242 -10.94 22.69 -9.79
CA ARG A 242 -9.93 23.32 -10.67
C ARG A 242 -9.98 22.76 -12.08
N VAL A 243 -10.11 21.43 -12.23
CA VAL A 243 -10.23 20.78 -13.54
C VAL A 243 -11.52 21.21 -14.21
N GLY A 244 -12.64 21.19 -13.48
CA GLY A 244 -13.93 21.66 -13.99
C GLY A 244 -13.91 23.12 -14.41
N LEU A 245 -13.29 24.00 -13.60
CA LEU A 245 -13.16 25.42 -13.93
C LEU A 245 -12.32 25.63 -15.20
N ALA A 246 -11.24 24.88 -15.40
CA ALA A 246 -10.41 24.97 -16.59
C ALA A 246 -11.20 24.58 -17.87
N PHE A 247 -11.93 23.46 -17.82
CA PHE A 247 -12.78 23.06 -18.95
C PHE A 247 -13.96 24.03 -19.15
N GLY A 248 -14.55 24.53 -18.07
CA GLY A 248 -15.66 25.48 -18.12
C GLY A 248 -15.26 26.82 -18.73
N THR A 249 -14.10 27.37 -18.33
CA THR A 249 -13.60 28.64 -18.91
C THR A 249 -13.25 28.49 -20.37
N LEU A 250 -12.58 27.38 -20.77
CA LEU A 250 -12.27 27.11 -22.17
C LEU A 250 -13.54 26.93 -23.01
N GLY A 251 -14.48 26.12 -22.54
CA GLY A 251 -15.75 25.89 -23.22
C GLY A 251 -16.61 27.15 -23.35
N SER A 252 -16.71 27.93 -22.27
CA SER A 252 -17.41 29.21 -22.28
C SER A 252 -16.76 30.22 -23.23
N GLY A 253 -15.44 30.30 -23.29
CA GLY A 253 -14.72 31.14 -24.24
C GLY A 253 -15.04 30.80 -25.69
N ILE A 254 -15.06 29.49 -26.03
CA ILE A 254 -15.46 29.05 -27.37
C ILE A 254 -16.91 29.42 -27.68
N CYS A 255 -17.84 29.20 -26.75
CA CYS A 255 -19.25 29.51 -26.95
C CYS A 255 -19.48 31.02 -27.07
N LEU A 256 -18.80 31.85 -26.26
CA LEU A 256 -18.87 33.30 -26.35
C LEU A 256 -18.33 33.84 -27.66
N TYR A 257 -17.22 33.27 -28.18
CA TYR A 257 -16.71 33.61 -29.52
C TYR A 257 -17.75 33.35 -30.59
N PHE A 258 -18.41 32.18 -30.58
CA PHE A 258 -19.46 31.89 -31.59
C PHE A 258 -20.74 32.68 -31.36
N PHE A 259 -21.07 33.08 -30.16
CA PHE A 259 -22.15 34.00 -29.86
C PHE A 259 -21.90 35.37 -30.48
N TRP A 260 -20.67 35.90 -30.36
CA TRP A 260 -20.24 37.14 -31.00
C TRP A 260 -20.35 37.03 -32.55
N VAL A 261 -19.80 35.97 -33.14
CA VAL A 261 -19.87 35.73 -34.60
C VAL A 261 -21.32 35.65 -35.06
N TRP A 262 -22.22 35.10 -34.26
CA TRP A 262 -23.64 35.03 -34.58
C TRP A 262 -24.29 36.43 -34.60
N ILE A 263 -23.97 37.28 -33.69
CA ILE A 263 -24.46 38.68 -33.64
C ILE A 263 -24.00 39.46 -34.90
N ASP A 264 -22.74 39.29 -35.28
CA ASP A 264 -22.12 39.98 -36.39
C ASP A 264 -22.59 39.45 -37.74
N ALA A 265 -22.62 38.15 -37.94
CA ALA A 265 -22.96 37.50 -39.19
C ALA A 265 -24.45 37.21 -39.38
N GLY A 266 -25.30 37.36 -38.39
CA GLY A 266 -26.75 37.10 -38.40
C GLY A 266 -27.14 35.64 -38.61
N ALA A 267 -26.19 34.70 -38.65
CA ALA A 267 -26.46 33.29 -38.85
C ALA A 267 -25.50 32.40 -38.01
N LEU A 268 -26.05 31.50 -37.19
CA LEU A 268 -25.30 30.51 -36.46
C LEU A 268 -25.15 29.25 -37.31
N ARG A 269 -23.97 28.98 -37.83
CA ARG A 269 -23.66 27.70 -38.45
C ARG A 269 -23.12 26.74 -37.39
N LEU A 270 -23.70 25.52 -37.30
CA LEU A 270 -23.17 24.46 -36.49
C LEU A 270 -21.75 24.10 -36.97
N ARG A 271 -20.76 24.44 -36.14
CA ARG A 271 -19.34 24.11 -36.39
C ARG A 271 -18.85 23.08 -35.37
N PRO A 272 -17.98 22.16 -35.76
CA PRO A 272 -17.45 21.17 -34.80
C PRO A 272 -16.85 21.80 -33.53
N LEU A 273 -16.23 22.97 -33.66
CA LEU A 273 -15.65 23.72 -32.55
C LEU A 273 -16.70 24.23 -31.54
N LEU A 274 -17.91 24.63 -32.04
CA LEU A 274 -19.01 25.01 -31.14
C LEU A 274 -19.50 23.80 -30.31
N LEU A 275 -19.62 22.64 -30.95
CA LEU A 275 -19.97 21.38 -30.25
C LEU A 275 -18.92 21.02 -29.21
N LEU A 276 -17.64 21.23 -29.53
CA LEU A 276 -16.56 21.04 -28.55
C LEU A 276 -16.72 21.99 -27.35
N GLY A 277 -17.04 23.26 -27.57
CA GLY A 277 -17.29 24.23 -26.49
C GLY A 277 -18.40 23.77 -25.54
N ILE A 278 -19.54 23.33 -26.11
CA ILE A 278 -20.66 22.78 -25.31
C ILE A 278 -20.24 21.52 -24.56
N ALA A 279 -19.55 20.59 -25.22
CA ALA A 279 -19.05 19.36 -24.59
C ALA A 279 -18.13 19.67 -23.42
N LEU A 280 -17.22 20.65 -23.53
CA LEU A 280 -16.31 21.06 -22.46
C LEU A 280 -17.09 21.65 -21.25
N ILE A 281 -18.16 22.41 -21.48
CA ILE A 281 -19.02 22.90 -20.39
C ILE A 281 -19.72 21.75 -19.66
N LEU A 282 -20.22 20.75 -20.40
CA LEU A 282 -20.85 19.56 -19.80
C LEU A 282 -19.83 18.75 -18.97
N VAL A 283 -18.62 18.58 -19.49
CA VAL A 283 -17.52 17.94 -18.75
C VAL A 283 -17.17 18.75 -17.50
N ALA A 284 -17.13 20.08 -17.56
CA ALA A 284 -16.90 20.93 -16.40
C ALA A 284 -17.94 20.71 -15.30
N LEU A 285 -19.21 20.69 -15.66
CA LEU A 285 -20.32 20.41 -14.71
C LEU A 285 -20.19 19.03 -14.07
N GLN A 286 -19.78 18.00 -14.85
CA GLN A 286 -19.54 16.66 -14.32
C GLN A 286 -18.41 16.65 -13.30
N PHE A 287 -17.27 17.30 -13.58
CA PHE A 287 -16.16 17.39 -12.64
C PHE A 287 -16.55 18.12 -11.35
N ILE A 288 -17.26 19.24 -11.45
CA ILE A 288 -17.76 19.97 -10.26
C ILE A 288 -18.72 19.11 -9.43
N SER A 289 -19.64 18.41 -10.07
CA SER A 289 -20.59 17.52 -9.41
C SER A 289 -19.88 16.36 -8.69
N LEU A 290 -18.88 15.74 -9.34
CA LEU A 290 -18.04 14.71 -8.73
C LEU A 290 -17.27 15.26 -7.53
N GLY A 291 -16.75 16.48 -7.64
CA GLY A 291 -16.06 17.16 -6.54
C GLY A 291 -16.98 17.37 -5.32
N LEU A 292 -18.19 17.84 -5.54
CA LEU A 292 -19.21 18.02 -4.47
C LEU A 292 -19.60 16.70 -3.84
N LEU A 293 -19.85 15.66 -4.62
CA LEU A 293 -20.15 14.33 -4.10
C LEU A 293 -18.99 13.77 -3.26
N ALA A 294 -17.76 13.90 -3.75
CA ALA A 294 -16.57 13.46 -3.01
C ALA A 294 -16.41 14.22 -1.69
N GLU A 295 -16.67 15.53 -1.67
CA GLU A 295 -16.65 16.36 -0.47
C GLU A 295 -17.72 15.93 0.55
N LEU A 296 -18.93 15.61 0.10
CA LEU A 296 -19.99 15.07 0.95
C LEU A 296 -19.59 13.74 1.58
N PHE A 297 -18.93 12.86 0.83
CA PHE A 297 -18.40 11.60 1.38
C PHE A 297 -17.31 11.83 2.44
N VAL A 298 -16.46 12.82 2.25
CA VAL A 298 -15.44 13.18 3.25
C VAL A 298 -16.08 13.77 4.49
N ALA A 299 -17.05 14.67 4.33
CA ALA A 299 -17.78 15.29 5.43
C ALA A 299 -18.62 14.28 6.24
N SER A 300 -19.14 13.24 5.59
CA SER A 300 -19.92 12.18 6.27
C SER A 300 -19.08 11.17 7.04
N ARG A 301 -17.75 11.14 6.83
CA ARG A 301 -16.84 10.33 7.63
C ARG A 301 -16.46 11.08 8.88
N ASP A 302 -16.57 10.39 10.03
CA ASP A 302 -16.11 10.91 11.32
C ASP A 302 -14.57 11.15 11.25
N ASN A 303 -14.21 12.42 11.04
CA ASN A 303 -12.82 12.82 10.81
C ASN A 303 -11.93 12.68 12.06
N GLN A 304 -12.50 12.48 13.24
CA GLN A 304 -11.75 12.42 14.49
C GLN A 304 -10.94 11.11 14.63
N SER A 305 -11.38 10.02 14.01
CA SER A 305 -10.71 8.72 14.12
C SER A 305 -9.34 8.63 13.41
N HIS A 306 -8.88 9.70 12.75
CA HIS A 306 -7.65 9.72 11.96
C HIS A 306 -6.62 10.78 12.37
N ILE A 307 -6.93 11.57 13.40
CA ILE A 307 -5.99 12.56 13.92
C ILE A 307 -5.07 11.85 14.89
N GLN A 308 -3.80 11.72 14.52
CA GLN A 308 -2.75 11.21 15.42
C GLN A 308 -2.29 12.36 16.31
N ILE A 309 -2.69 12.32 17.59
CA ILE A 309 -2.26 13.29 18.59
C ILE A 309 -0.89 12.85 19.08
N ARG A 310 0.14 13.70 18.92
CA ARG A 310 1.52 13.37 19.32
C ARG A 310 1.74 13.52 20.82
N SER A 311 1.03 14.41 21.49
CA SER A 311 1.03 14.60 22.95
C SER A 311 -0.16 15.43 23.38
N GLU A 312 -0.82 15.02 24.46
CA GLU A 312 -1.73 15.87 25.23
C GLU A 312 -1.01 16.24 26.52
N GLY A 313 -0.97 17.54 26.84
CA GLY A 313 -0.36 18.10 28.06
C GLY A 313 -1.38 18.37 29.14
#